data_2d20aac82a6f7c0ba4c4fea08badbbed
#
_entry.id   2d20aac82a6f7c0ba4c4fea08badbbed
#
_cell.length_a   1.000
_cell.length_b   1.000
_cell.length_c   1.000
_cell.angle_alpha   90.00
_cell.angle_beta   90.00
_cell.angle_gamma   90.00
#
_symmetry.space_group_name_H-M   'P 1'
#
loop_
_entity.id
_entity.type
_entity.pdbx_description
1 polymer ?
#
loop_
_entity_poly.entity_id
_entity_poly.type
_entity_poly.pdbx_seq_one_letter_code
_entity_poly.pdbx_strand_id
1 'polypeptide(L)'
;LREDPWERIDLVRQRIQKTPLRIIRGRYMATFHITPRSIEDLWYQRLAAHGIRQVRISDSSNTAAGWREQVGYARSVGIDPIVNLIFSISPKHTDEYYAQKARDAAELDVYRICLKDPGGLLTPERIKTLVPVVLANTKKIPVELHTHCNTGLGPLSALEAIKLGIRYVNAAIPPLSDSSSNPSLFNLIKNARAFGYTSTVDDESLKPVEEHFTSVAKREGLPIXXXXRRASAIRL
;
A
#
# COMPACT_ATOMS: atom_id res chain seq x y z
N LEU A 1 -7.40 11.09 20.03
CA LEU A 1 -7.73 12.24 19.20
C LEU A 1 -9.18 12.64 19.45
N ARG A 2 -9.45 13.93 19.62
CA ARG A 2 -10.80 14.46 19.77
C ARG A 2 -11.26 15.05 18.44
N GLU A 3 -11.33 14.17 17.42
CA GLU A 3 -11.68 14.56 16.06
C GLU A 3 -12.72 13.61 15.50
N ASP A 4 -13.61 14.15 14.69
CA ASP A 4 -14.52 13.34 13.89
C ASP A 4 -13.76 12.85 12.65
N PRO A 5 -13.59 11.53 12.45
CA PRO A 5 -12.87 11.03 11.28
C PRO A 5 -13.56 11.36 9.95
N TRP A 6 -14.88 11.53 9.95
CA TRP A 6 -15.62 11.90 8.74
C TRP A 6 -15.33 13.35 8.35
N GLU A 7 -15.32 14.27 9.33
CA GLU A 7 -14.93 15.65 9.10
C GLU A 7 -13.49 15.74 8.55
N ARG A 8 -12.59 14.92 9.07
CA ARG A 8 -11.22 14.88 8.56
C ARG A 8 -11.19 14.50 7.09
N ILE A 9 -11.97 13.48 6.67
CA ILE A 9 -12.04 13.07 5.26
C ILE A 9 -12.58 14.23 4.41
N ASP A 10 -13.60 14.93 4.87
CA ASP A 10 -14.18 16.06 4.13
C ASP A 10 -13.17 17.19 3.97
N LEU A 11 -12.40 17.52 5.01
CA LEU A 11 -11.37 18.56 4.93
C LEU A 11 -10.27 18.17 3.92
N VAL A 12 -9.86 16.90 3.91
CA VAL A 12 -8.88 16.40 2.93
C VAL A 12 -9.47 16.48 1.52
N ARG A 13 -10.73 16.06 1.34
CA ARG A 13 -11.40 16.10 0.04
C ARG A 13 -11.50 17.51 -0.52
N GLN A 14 -11.77 18.49 0.34
CA GLN A 14 -11.86 19.91 -0.09
C GLN A 14 -10.53 20.40 -0.68
N ARG A 15 -9.41 19.89 -0.20
CA ARG A 15 -8.07 20.30 -0.62
C ARG A 15 -7.50 19.45 -1.75
N ILE A 16 -7.82 18.14 -1.77
CA ILE A 16 -7.29 17.20 -2.76
C ILE A 16 -8.42 16.83 -3.73
N GLN A 17 -8.47 17.52 -4.88
CA GLN A 17 -9.56 17.36 -5.85
C GLN A 17 -9.15 16.56 -7.10
N LYS A 18 -7.86 16.51 -7.42
CA LYS A 18 -7.38 15.81 -8.63
C LYS A 18 -7.02 14.35 -8.38
N THR A 19 -6.53 14.04 -7.17
CA THR A 19 -6.09 12.69 -6.82
C THR A 19 -7.22 11.94 -6.12
N PRO A 20 -7.60 10.75 -6.58
CA PRO A 20 -8.64 9.98 -5.90
C PRO A 20 -8.24 9.65 -4.46
N LEU A 21 -9.12 9.92 -3.52
CA LEU A 21 -8.88 9.57 -2.12
C LEU A 21 -9.05 8.07 -1.96
N ARG A 22 -8.11 7.47 -1.26
CA ARG A 22 -8.04 6.02 -1.05
C ARG A 22 -7.97 5.71 0.44
N ILE A 23 -8.71 4.69 0.86
CA ILE A 23 -8.66 4.18 2.23
C ILE A 23 -8.31 2.68 2.20
N ILE A 24 -7.77 2.18 3.29
CA ILE A 24 -7.60 0.75 3.48
C ILE A 24 -8.70 0.23 4.38
N ARG A 25 -9.26 -0.93 4.06
CA ARG A 25 -10.37 -1.53 4.79
C ARG A 25 -10.15 -3.04 4.91
N GLY A 26 -10.28 -3.56 6.11
CA GLY A 26 -10.32 -4.99 6.36
C GLY A 26 -11.71 -5.40 6.84
N ARG A 27 -11.93 -6.69 7.01
CA ARG A 27 -13.18 -7.23 7.53
C ARG A 27 -13.35 -7.06 9.05
N TYR A 28 -12.32 -6.53 9.70
CA TYR A 28 -12.34 -6.27 11.14
C TYR A 28 -12.34 -4.76 11.38
N MET A 29 -13.14 -4.29 12.32
CA MET A 29 -13.13 -2.88 12.72
C MET A 29 -12.06 -2.60 13.79
N ALA A 30 -12.48 -2.27 14.99
CA ALA A 30 -11.57 -1.84 16.05
C ALA A 30 -10.97 -3.00 16.86
N THR A 31 -11.65 -4.13 16.88
CA THR A 31 -11.21 -5.33 17.59
C THR A 31 -11.24 -6.50 16.62
N PHE A 32 -10.66 -7.62 16.96
CA PHE A 32 -10.56 -8.76 16.04
C PHE A 32 -11.90 -9.45 15.76
N HIS A 33 -13.01 -8.74 15.94
CA HIS A 33 -14.35 -9.26 15.62
C HIS A 33 -14.73 -8.88 14.19
N ILE A 34 -15.31 -9.83 13.49
CA ILE A 34 -15.79 -9.61 12.12
C ILE A 34 -16.95 -8.61 12.17
N THR A 35 -16.87 -7.58 11.33
CA THR A 35 -17.91 -6.55 11.25
C THR A 35 -19.18 -7.15 10.68
N PRO A 36 -20.36 -6.92 11.30
CA PRO A 36 -21.63 -7.36 10.71
C PRO A 36 -21.85 -6.77 9.31
N ARG A 37 -22.49 -7.53 8.45
CA ARG A 37 -22.72 -7.13 7.05
C ARG A 37 -23.45 -5.79 6.91
N SER A 38 -24.45 -5.56 7.74
CA SER A 38 -25.18 -4.28 7.71
C SER A 38 -24.30 -3.09 8.06
N ILE A 39 -23.34 -3.28 8.97
CA ILE A 39 -22.39 -2.22 9.32
C ILE A 39 -21.37 -2.02 8.18
N GLU A 40 -20.92 -3.12 7.54
CA GLU A 40 -20.03 -3.01 6.38
C GLU A 40 -20.68 -2.22 5.26
N ASP A 41 -21.92 -2.54 4.92
CA ASP A 41 -22.66 -1.85 3.88
C ASP A 41 -22.78 -0.35 4.19
N LEU A 42 -23.22 -0.03 5.40
CA LEU A 42 -23.35 1.37 5.84
C LEU A 42 -21.98 2.09 5.80
N TRP A 43 -20.92 1.39 6.19
CA TRP A 43 -19.57 1.96 6.18
C TRP A 43 -19.15 2.35 4.76
N TYR A 44 -19.38 1.45 3.77
CA TYR A 44 -19.05 1.76 2.38
C TYR A 44 -19.91 2.91 1.84
N GLN A 45 -21.20 2.97 2.19
CA GLN A 45 -22.07 4.08 1.82
C GLN A 45 -21.51 5.40 2.38
N ARG A 46 -21.09 5.41 3.66
CA ARG A 46 -20.51 6.60 4.29
C ARG A 46 -19.21 7.01 3.60
N LEU A 47 -18.32 6.06 3.31
CA LEU A 47 -17.08 6.34 2.61
C LEU A 47 -17.35 7.02 1.26
N ALA A 48 -18.28 6.50 0.48
CA ALA A 48 -18.64 7.06 -0.83
C ALA A 48 -19.21 8.47 -0.68
N ALA A 49 -20.09 8.69 0.30
CA ALA A 49 -20.70 10.01 0.58
C ALA A 49 -19.65 11.06 0.92
N HIS A 50 -18.60 10.67 1.64
CA HIS A 50 -17.49 11.56 2.00
C HIS A 50 -16.39 11.64 0.92
N GLY A 51 -16.65 11.05 -0.27
CA GLY A 51 -15.77 11.26 -1.43
C GLY A 51 -14.61 10.30 -1.57
N ILE A 52 -14.60 9.21 -0.81
CA ILE A 52 -13.61 8.16 -1.04
C ILE A 52 -13.94 7.49 -2.37
N ARG A 53 -12.93 7.34 -3.24
CA ARG A 53 -13.09 6.77 -4.57
C ARG A 53 -12.40 5.43 -4.75
N GLN A 54 -11.47 5.07 -3.86
CA GLN A 54 -10.75 3.81 -3.94
C GLN A 54 -10.66 3.16 -2.56
N VAL A 55 -10.76 1.84 -2.51
CA VAL A 55 -10.58 1.09 -1.26
C VAL A 55 -9.59 -0.05 -1.48
N ARG A 56 -8.62 -0.16 -0.59
CA ARG A 56 -7.73 -1.33 -0.53
C ARG A 56 -8.31 -2.32 0.48
N ILE A 57 -8.77 -3.44 -0.04
CA ILE A 57 -9.35 -4.52 0.76
C ILE A 57 -8.20 -5.35 1.33
N SER A 58 -8.02 -5.30 2.65
CA SER A 58 -6.88 -5.90 3.33
C SER A 58 -7.35 -6.96 4.32
N ASP A 59 -7.23 -8.21 3.94
CA ASP A 59 -7.56 -9.36 4.77
C ASP A 59 -6.38 -10.34 4.72
N SER A 60 -5.71 -10.52 5.85
CA SER A 60 -4.51 -11.35 5.94
C SER A 60 -4.77 -12.83 5.62
N SER A 61 -6.02 -13.26 5.63
CA SER A 61 -6.37 -14.63 5.26
C SER A 61 -6.27 -14.90 3.75
N ASN A 62 -6.24 -13.84 2.92
CA ASN A 62 -6.23 -13.95 1.46
C ASN A 62 -7.35 -14.87 0.94
N THR A 63 -8.57 -14.75 1.49
CA THR A 63 -9.67 -15.60 1.06
C THR A 63 -10.49 -14.96 -0.06
N ALA A 64 -10.72 -15.72 -1.13
CA ALA A 64 -11.51 -15.24 -2.27
C ALA A 64 -12.94 -14.85 -1.84
N ALA A 65 -13.52 -15.58 -0.89
CA ALA A 65 -14.88 -15.28 -0.40
C ALA A 65 -14.92 -13.92 0.31
N GLY A 66 -13.94 -13.66 1.18
CA GLY A 66 -13.86 -12.36 1.87
C GLY A 66 -13.64 -11.20 0.91
N TRP A 67 -12.76 -11.39 -0.07
CA TRP A 67 -12.54 -10.37 -1.10
C TRP A 67 -13.81 -10.10 -1.90
N ARG A 68 -14.52 -11.17 -2.34
CA ARG A 68 -15.73 -11.03 -3.14
C ARG A 68 -16.79 -10.20 -2.41
N GLU A 69 -16.97 -10.45 -1.12
CA GLU A 69 -17.93 -9.71 -0.31
C GLU A 69 -17.57 -8.22 -0.25
N GLN A 70 -16.31 -7.91 0.05
CA GLN A 70 -15.86 -6.52 0.17
C GLN A 70 -15.86 -5.80 -1.20
N VAL A 71 -15.51 -6.49 -2.27
CA VAL A 71 -15.59 -5.95 -3.64
C VAL A 71 -17.04 -5.60 -3.97
N GLY A 72 -17.99 -6.47 -3.57
CA GLY A 72 -19.43 -6.22 -3.75
C GLY A 72 -19.86 -4.91 -3.08
N TYR A 73 -19.50 -4.72 -1.82
CA TYR A 73 -19.84 -3.48 -1.11
C TYR A 73 -19.22 -2.24 -1.79
N ALA A 74 -17.95 -2.33 -2.18
CA ALA A 74 -17.27 -1.19 -2.82
C ALA A 74 -17.98 -0.80 -4.12
N ARG A 75 -18.29 -1.79 -4.95
CA ARG A 75 -18.94 -1.55 -6.25
C ARG A 75 -20.36 -1.01 -6.11
N SER A 76 -21.12 -1.49 -5.13
CA SER A 76 -22.51 -1.04 -4.96
C SER A 76 -22.62 0.46 -4.73
N VAL A 77 -21.51 1.09 -4.26
CA VAL A 77 -21.47 2.54 -3.98
C VAL A 77 -20.51 3.30 -4.89
N GLY A 78 -19.99 2.66 -5.96
CA GLY A 78 -19.13 3.32 -6.95
C GLY A 78 -17.70 3.57 -6.46
N ILE A 79 -17.20 2.75 -5.53
CA ILE A 79 -15.81 2.83 -5.07
C ILE A 79 -14.99 1.75 -5.80
N ASP A 80 -13.85 2.12 -6.38
CA ASP A 80 -12.93 1.21 -7.06
C ASP A 80 -12.24 0.26 -6.06
N PRO A 81 -12.47 -1.06 -6.13
CA PRO A 81 -11.82 -1.98 -5.20
C PRO A 81 -10.41 -2.36 -5.65
N ILE A 82 -9.49 -2.40 -4.70
CA ILE A 82 -8.13 -2.90 -4.87
C ILE A 82 -7.95 -4.03 -3.87
N VAL A 83 -7.66 -5.24 -4.35
CA VAL A 83 -7.45 -6.39 -3.46
C VAL A 83 -5.98 -6.45 -3.03
N ASN A 84 -5.75 -6.50 -1.73
CA ASN A 84 -4.42 -6.75 -1.19
C ASN A 84 -4.15 -8.26 -1.16
N LEU A 85 -3.16 -8.68 -1.93
CA LEU A 85 -2.58 -10.02 -1.89
C LEU A 85 -1.45 -9.96 -0.87
N ILE A 86 -1.73 -10.38 0.36
CA ILE A 86 -0.82 -10.18 1.48
C ILE A 86 0.26 -11.24 1.49
N PHE A 87 1.51 -10.78 1.51
CA PHE A 87 2.69 -11.63 1.55
C PHE A 87 2.96 -12.12 2.97
N SER A 88 3.29 -13.39 3.08
CA SER A 88 3.69 -14.03 4.34
C SER A 88 4.69 -15.14 4.02
N ILE A 89 5.44 -15.56 5.04
CA ILE A 89 6.41 -16.64 4.94
C ILE A 89 5.93 -17.82 5.78
N SER A 90 5.68 -18.93 5.13
CA SER A 90 5.41 -20.23 5.77
C SER A 90 5.46 -21.32 4.70
N PRO A 91 5.47 -22.61 5.08
CA PRO A 91 5.43 -23.69 4.07
C PRO A 91 4.22 -23.62 3.12
N LYS A 92 3.14 -22.96 3.53
CA LYS A 92 1.93 -22.81 2.72
C LYS A 92 2.07 -21.71 1.65
N HIS A 93 2.91 -20.71 1.87
CA HIS A 93 3.00 -19.51 1.03
C HIS A 93 3.99 -19.69 -0.12
N THR A 94 3.70 -20.68 -0.98
CA THR A 94 4.49 -21.04 -2.15
C THR A 94 4.14 -20.16 -3.35
N ASP A 95 4.90 -20.30 -4.44
CA ASP A 95 4.57 -19.61 -5.69
C ASP A 95 3.21 -20.07 -6.23
N GLU A 96 2.87 -21.34 -6.10
CA GLU A 96 1.58 -21.89 -6.50
C GLU A 96 0.43 -21.24 -5.72
N TYR A 97 0.62 -21.06 -4.41
CA TYR A 97 -0.34 -20.36 -3.58
C TYR A 97 -0.57 -18.94 -4.12
N TYR A 98 0.50 -18.19 -4.38
CA TYR A 98 0.35 -16.81 -4.87
C TYR A 98 -0.21 -16.75 -6.28
N ALA A 99 0.13 -17.71 -7.16
CA ALA A 99 -0.48 -17.81 -8.47
C ALA A 99 -2.00 -18.00 -8.36
N GLN A 100 -2.43 -18.92 -7.49
CA GLN A 100 -3.86 -19.15 -7.29
C GLN A 100 -4.54 -17.90 -6.72
N LYS A 101 -3.92 -17.25 -5.73
CA LYS A 101 -4.51 -16.04 -5.12
C LYS A 101 -4.59 -14.87 -6.11
N ALA A 102 -3.60 -14.76 -7.01
CA ALA A 102 -3.64 -13.76 -8.07
C ALA A 102 -4.81 -14.04 -9.03
N ARG A 103 -5.02 -15.31 -9.41
CA ARG A 103 -6.18 -15.71 -10.22
C ARG A 103 -7.50 -15.40 -9.50
N ASP A 104 -7.59 -15.79 -8.21
CA ASP A 104 -8.80 -15.54 -7.40
C ASP A 104 -9.15 -14.04 -7.39
N ALA A 105 -8.14 -13.17 -7.22
CA ALA A 105 -8.35 -11.73 -7.22
C ALA A 105 -8.72 -11.22 -8.62
N ALA A 106 -8.09 -11.76 -9.66
CA ALA A 106 -8.36 -11.36 -11.06
C ALA A 106 -9.78 -11.73 -11.50
N GLU A 107 -10.34 -12.84 -10.97
CA GLU A 107 -11.71 -13.24 -11.28
C GLU A 107 -12.75 -12.22 -10.75
N LEU A 108 -12.33 -11.37 -9.80
CA LEU A 108 -13.20 -10.35 -9.25
C LEU A 108 -13.20 -9.06 -10.08
N ASP A 109 -12.36 -8.99 -11.15
CA ASP A 109 -12.27 -7.85 -12.06
C ASP A 109 -12.04 -6.52 -11.31
N VAL A 110 -11.12 -6.54 -10.36
CA VAL A 110 -10.86 -5.38 -9.49
C VAL A 110 -10.05 -4.29 -10.23
N TYR A 111 -10.11 -3.08 -9.71
CA TYR A 111 -9.37 -1.94 -10.27
C TYR A 111 -7.86 -2.20 -10.28
N ARG A 112 -7.35 -2.88 -9.23
CA ARG A 112 -5.91 -3.18 -9.11
C ARG A 112 -5.71 -4.31 -8.10
N ILE A 113 -4.60 -5.04 -8.25
CA ILE A 113 -4.16 -6.01 -7.25
C ILE A 113 -2.91 -5.43 -6.58
N CYS A 114 -2.88 -5.41 -5.24
CA CYS A 114 -1.74 -4.89 -4.49
C CYS A 114 -0.99 -6.06 -3.86
N LEU A 115 0.21 -6.36 -4.36
CA LEU A 115 1.12 -7.28 -3.67
C LEU A 115 1.59 -6.54 -2.42
N LYS A 116 1.11 -6.98 -1.26
CA LYS A 116 1.29 -6.24 -0.02
C LYS A 116 2.15 -6.99 0.98
N ASP A 117 3.26 -6.38 1.35
CA ASP A 117 4.21 -6.90 2.32
C ASP A 117 4.25 -5.99 3.57
N PRO A 118 3.30 -6.18 4.51
CA PRO A 118 3.26 -5.32 5.70
C PRO A 118 4.40 -5.63 6.69
N GLY A 119 5.04 -6.78 6.57
CA GLY A 119 6.15 -7.15 7.41
C GLY A 119 7.50 -6.67 6.93
N GLY A 120 7.59 -6.20 5.67
CA GLY A 120 8.88 -5.88 5.07
C GLY A 120 9.75 -7.12 4.87
N LEU A 121 9.11 -8.26 4.61
CA LEU A 121 9.79 -9.57 4.54
C LEU A 121 10.25 -9.94 3.12
N LEU A 122 9.76 -9.21 2.10
CA LEU A 122 10.16 -9.47 0.72
C LEU A 122 11.62 -9.07 0.52
N THR A 123 12.42 -10.05 0.11
CA THR A 123 13.79 -9.80 -0.30
C THR A 123 13.84 -9.58 -1.81
N PRO A 124 14.89 -8.93 -2.36
CA PRO A 124 15.03 -8.83 -3.82
C PRO A 124 15.02 -10.19 -4.51
N GLU A 125 15.58 -11.23 -3.90
CA GLU A 125 15.58 -12.60 -4.44
C GLU A 125 14.16 -13.14 -4.50
N ARG A 126 13.36 -12.92 -3.45
CA ARG A 126 11.97 -13.37 -3.42
C ARG A 126 11.12 -12.60 -4.44
N ILE A 127 11.40 -11.32 -4.65
CA ILE A 127 10.73 -10.51 -5.68
C ILE A 127 10.96 -11.11 -7.07
N LYS A 128 12.19 -11.58 -7.36
CA LYS A 128 12.53 -12.16 -8.68
C LYS A 128 11.69 -13.39 -9.03
N THR A 129 11.32 -14.18 -8.04
CA THR A 129 10.49 -15.36 -8.28
C THR A 129 8.99 -15.02 -8.20
N LEU A 130 8.59 -14.24 -7.22
CA LEU A 130 7.17 -14.00 -6.93
C LEU A 130 6.49 -13.05 -7.91
N VAL A 131 7.15 -11.95 -8.31
CA VAL A 131 6.51 -10.93 -9.16
C VAL A 131 6.13 -11.51 -10.52
N PRO A 132 7.00 -12.26 -11.23
CA PRO A 132 6.58 -12.87 -12.49
C PRO A 132 5.38 -13.80 -12.32
N VAL A 133 5.35 -14.58 -11.25
CA VAL A 133 4.23 -15.48 -10.96
C VAL A 133 2.92 -14.71 -10.79
N VAL A 134 2.96 -13.64 -10.01
CA VAL A 134 1.77 -12.81 -9.78
C VAL A 134 1.33 -12.17 -11.10
N LEU A 135 2.23 -11.51 -11.82
CA LEU A 135 1.90 -10.81 -13.07
C LEU A 135 1.29 -11.75 -14.12
N ALA A 136 1.81 -12.98 -14.21
CA ALA A 136 1.30 -13.97 -15.18
C ALA A 136 -0.13 -14.41 -14.87
N ASN A 137 -0.62 -14.18 -13.65
CA ASN A 137 -1.91 -14.72 -13.20
C ASN A 137 -2.97 -13.64 -12.90
N THR A 138 -2.75 -12.38 -13.34
CA THR A 138 -3.67 -11.26 -13.03
C THR A 138 -4.59 -10.86 -14.18
N LYS A 139 -4.62 -11.60 -15.32
CA LYS A 139 -5.45 -11.25 -16.48
C LYS A 139 -5.27 -9.79 -16.94
N LYS A 140 -4.04 -9.28 -16.85
CA LYS A 140 -3.67 -7.89 -17.20
C LYS A 140 -4.20 -6.81 -16.22
N ILE A 141 -4.83 -7.19 -15.12
CA ILE A 141 -5.17 -6.22 -14.07
C ILE A 141 -3.85 -5.63 -13.53
N PRO A 142 -3.72 -4.29 -13.44
CA PRO A 142 -2.47 -3.72 -12.97
C PRO A 142 -2.12 -4.15 -11.54
N VAL A 143 -0.83 -4.42 -11.32
CA VAL A 143 -0.32 -4.80 -10.00
C VAL A 143 0.44 -3.62 -9.40
N GLU A 144 0.16 -3.31 -8.14
CA GLU A 144 0.96 -2.35 -7.36
C GLU A 144 1.72 -3.10 -6.27
N LEU A 145 2.89 -2.59 -5.90
CA LEU A 145 3.67 -3.11 -4.78
C LEU A 145 3.55 -2.18 -3.58
N HIS A 146 3.28 -2.78 -2.43
CA HIS A 146 3.31 -2.11 -1.12
C HIS A 146 4.21 -2.93 -0.21
N THR A 147 5.40 -2.44 0.10
CA THR A 147 6.31 -3.13 1.01
C THR A 147 6.75 -2.17 2.10
N HIS A 148 6.85 -2.67 3.33
CA HIS A 148 7.40 -1.91 4.45
C HIS A 148 8.93 -2.08 4.51
N CYS A 149 9.58 -1.24 5.32
CA CYS A 149 11.04 -1.23 5.41
C CYS A 149 11.57 -1.78 6.74
N ASN A 150 10.76 -2.61 7.43
CA ASN A 150 11.12 -3.15 8.75
C ASN A 150 12.46 -3.88 8.77
N THR A 151 12.81 -4.54 7.66
CA THR A 151 14.07 -5.28 7.53
C THR A 151 15.17 -4.47 6.84
N GLY A 152 14.84 -3.25 6.38
CA GLY A 152 15.76 -2.45 5.58
C GLY A 152 15.75 -2.79 4.09
N LEU A 153 15.11 -3.88 3.68
CA LEU A 153 15.16 -4.36 2.29
C LEU A 153 14.09 -3.73 1.38
N GLY A 154 13.12 -3.01 1.96
CA GLY A 154 12.00 -2.44 1.19
C GLY A 154 12.41 -1.67 -0.06
N PRO A 155 13.37 -0.73 0.01
CA PRO A 155 13.80 0.01 -1.18
C PRO A 155 14.40 -0.87 -2.27
N LEU A 156 15.21 -1.87 -1.88
CA LEU A 156 15.84 -2.78 -2.83
C LEU A 156 14.79 -3.69 -3.50
N SER A 157 13.85 -4.19 -2.71
CA SER A 157 12.74 -5.03 -3.20
C SER A 157 11.85 -4.24 -4.16
N ALA A 158 11.58 -2.97 -3.84
CA ALA A 158 10.79 -2.11 -4.71
C ALA A 158 11.49 -1.86 -6.06
N LEU A 159 12.80 -1.60 -6.05
CA LEU A 159 13.57 -1.41 -7.29
C LEU A 159 13.58 -2.70 -8.13
N GLU A 160 13.77 -3.84 -7.49
CA GLU A 160 13.75 -5.11 -8.21
C GLU A 160 12.37 -5.38 -8.84
N ALA A 161 11.29 -5.04 -8.13
CA ALA A 161 9.93 -5.18 -8.66
C ALA A 161 9.70 -4.26 -9.88
N ILE A 162 10.24 -3.03 -9.86
CA ILE A 162 10.18 -2.10 -10.99
C ILE A 162 10.85 -2.73 -12.21
N LYS A 163 12.03 -3.33 -12.03
CA LYS A 163 12.76 -4.01 -13.12
C LYS A 163 11.94 -5.14 -13.75
N LEU A 164 11.11 -5.80 -12.95
CA LEU A 164 10.28 -6.92 -13.40
C LEU A 164 8.91 -6.49 -13.94
N GLY A 165 8.66 -5.18 -14.05
CA GLY A 165 7.46 -4.67 -14.71
C GLY A 165 6.38 -4.11 -13.80
N ILE A 166 6.60 -4.06 -12.49
CA ILE A 166 5.65 -3.37 -11.60
C ILE A 166 5.71 -1.88 -11.90
N ARG A 167 4.55 -1.31 -12.23
CA ARG A 167 4.45 0.12 -12.62
C ARG A 167 3.93 1.02 -11.50
N TYR A 168 3.41 0.44 -10.44
CA TYR A 168 2.81 1.19 -9.33
C TYR A 168 3.47 0.74 -8.03
N VAL A 169 4.13 1.67 -7.35
CA VAL A 169 4.82 1.36 -6.09
C VAL A 169 4.36 2.37 -5.04
N ASN A 170 4.00 1.88 -3.87
CA ASN A 170 3.63 2.74 -2.75
C ASN A 170 4.91 3.24 -2.07
N ALA A 171 4.96 4.52 -1.83
CA ALA A 171 6.09 5.18 -1.17
C ALA A 171 5.56 6.17 -0.15
N ALA A 172 6.43 6.66 0.70
CA ALA A 172 6.07 7.65 1.72
C ALA A 172 7.04 8.83 1.66
N ILE A 173 6.55 10.00 2.08
CA ILE A 173 7.38 11.22 2.11
C ILE A 173 8.12 11.28 3.45
N PRO A 174 9.45 11.53 3.46
CA PRO A 174 10.15 11.72 4.73
C PRO A 174 9.56 12.90 5.54
N PRO A 175 9.61 12.86 6.86
CA PRO A 175 10.19 11.84 7.72
C PRO A 175 9.28 10.65 8.00
N LEU A 176 8.16 10.52 7.28
CA LEU A 176 7.17 9.45 7.46
C LEU A 176 7.54 8.16 6.71
N SER A 177 8.68 8.15 6.01
CA SER A 177 9.13 7.01 5.20
C SER A 177 10.08 6.10 5.94
N ASP A 178 10.30 4.93 5.35
CA ASP A 178 11.28 3.94 5.80
C ASP A 178 10.92 3.33 7.17
N SER A 179 11.83 2.56 7.79
CA SER A 179 11.55 1.86 9.05
C SER A 179 10.27 1.04 8.96
N SER A 180 9.26 1.34 9.76
CA SER A 180 7.97 0.62 9.74
C SER A 180 7.00 1.12 8.66
N SER A 181 7.46 2.04 7.80
CA SER A 181 6.66 2.61 6.71
C SER A 181 7.15 2.09 5.34
N ASN A 182 6.63 2.68 4.29
CA ASN A 182 7.05 2.39 2.91
C ASN A 182 8.38 3.10 2.59
N PRO A 183 9.08 2.70 1.51
CA PRO A 183 10.31 3.36 1.11
C PRO A 183 10.13 4.86 0.85
N SER A 184 11.19 5.62 1.08
CA SER A 184 11.22 7.04 0.77
C SER A 184 10.91 7.28 -0.71
N LEU A 185 9.92 8.14 -0.97
CA LEU A 185 9.53 8.54 -2.32
C LEU A 185 10.72 9.09 -3.10
N PHE A 186 11.46 10.02 -2.50
CA PHE A 186 12.57 10.69 -3.18
C PHE A 186 13.69 9.72 -3.51
N ASN A 187 14.06 8.87 -2.55
CA ASN A 187 15.10 7.87 -2.77
C ASN A 187 14.68 6.85 -3.84
N LEU A 188 13.42 6.42 -3.81
CA LEU A 188 12.93 5.46 -4.78
C LEU A 188 12.94 6.05 -6.19
N ILE A 189 12.47 7.29 -6.38
CA ILE A 189 12.48 7.97 -7.68
C ILE A 189 13.92 8.18 -8.17
N LYS A 190 14.80 8.69 -7.30
CA LYS A 190 16.20 8.91 -7.64
C LYS A 190 16.86 7.61 -8.13
N ASN A 191 16.66 6.53 -7.37
CA ASN A 191 17.27 5.24 -7.70
C ASN A 191 16.64 4.64 -8.97
N ALA A 192 15.33 4.75 -9.14
CA ALA A 192 14.67 4.27 -10.37
C ALA A 192 15.23 5.01 -11.60
N ARG A 193 15.40 6.33 -11.51
CA ARG A 193 16.01 7.13 -12.59
C ARG A 193 17.44 6.68 -12.90
N ALA A 194 18.22 6.33 -11.89
CA ALA A 194 19.59 5.84 -12.09
C ALA A 194 19.63 4.51 -12.86
N PHE A 195 18.53 3.75 -12.83
CA PHE A 195 18.37 2.52 -13.62
C PHE A 195 17.61 2.74 -14.93
N GLY A 196 17.40 4.00 -15.33
CA GLY A 196 16.78 4.33 -16.63
C GLY A 196 15.26 4.35 -16.63
N TYR A 197 14.61 4.30 -15.46
CA TYR A 197 13.14 4.37 -15.38
C TYR A 197 12.69 5.81 -15.17
N THR A 198 11.48 6.13 -15.60
CA THR A 198 10.88 7.44 -15.41
C THR A 198 9.77 7.38 -14.37
N SER A 199 9.49 8.52 -13.75
CA SER A 199 8.38 8.66 -12.79
C SER A 199 7.41 9.71 -13.31
N THR A 200 6.12 9.48 -13.12
CA THR A 200 5.08 10.49 -13.37
C THR A 200 4.91 11.46 -12.20
N VAL A 201 5.58 11.18 -11.08
CA VAL A 201 5.52 12.05 -9.90
C VAL A 201 6.56 13.17 -10.07
N ASP A 202 6.12 14.40 -9.90
CA ASP A 202 7.01 15.57 -9.80
C ASP A 202 7.49 15.66 -8.35
N ASP A 203 8.64 15.03 -8.09
CA ASP A 203 9.20 14.94 -6.75
C ASP A 203 9.64 16.30 -6.21
N GLU A 204 10.06 17.23 -7.07
CA GLU A 204 10.44 18.57 -6.61
C GLU A 204 9.24 19.32 -6.00
N SER A 205 8.05 19.18 -6.61
CA SER A 205 6.85 19.84 -6.10
C SER A 205 6.40 19.30 -4.74
N LEU A 206 6.95 18.15 -4.32
CA LEU A 206 6.60 17.52 -3.05
C LEU A 206 7.57 17.86 -1.91
N LYS A 207 8.65 18.60 -2.19
CA LYS A 207 9.59 19.03 -1.15
C LYS A 207 8.95 19.90 -0.06
N PRO A 208 8.04 20.83 -0.37
CA PRO A 208 7.36 21.56 0.70
C PRO A 208 6.53 20.65 1.63
N VAL A 209 6.05 19.50 1.14
CA VAL A 209 5.34 18.53 1.97
C VAL A 209 6.31 17.87 2.96
N GLU A 210 7.52 17.51 2.49
CA GLU A 210 8.58 16.98 3.36
C GLU A 210 8.96 18.01 4.44
N GLU A 211 9.14 19.27 4.05
CA GLU A 211 9.47 20.35 4.97
C GLU A 211 8.39 20.53 6.04
N HIS A 212 7.13 20.49 5.61
CA HIS A 212 5.98 20.59 6.52
C HIS A 212 6.01 19.48 7.57
N PHE A 213 6.10 18.21 7.14
CA PHE A 213 6.11 17.08 8.07
C PHE A 213 7.36 17.08 8.95
N THR A 214 8.48 17.56 8.42
CA THR A 214 9.71 17.71 9.21
C THR A 214 9.50 18.75 10.32
N SER A 215 8.85 19.87 10.00
CA SER A 215 8.58 20.90 11.00
C SER A 215 7.58 20.39 12.06
N VAL A 216 6.57 19.63 11.64
CA VAL A 216 5.62 19.00 12.58
C VAL A 216 6.38 18.04 13.51
N ALA A 217 7.23 17.17 12.95
CA ALA A 217 8.00 16.22 13.75
C ALA A 217 8.88 16.92 14.78
N LYS A 218 9.56 18.00 14.38
CA LYS A 218 10.38 18.81 15.31
C LYS A 218 9.53 19.37 16.45
N ARG A 219 8.40 19.97 16.10
CA ARG A 219 7.50 20.60 17.08
C ARG A 219 6.97 19.58 18.09
N GLU A 220 6.65 18.37 17.62
CA GLU A 220 6.10 17.31 18.47
C GLU A 220 7.17 16.43 19.13
N GLY A 221 8.45 16.75 18.94
CA GLY A 221 9.55 15.96 19.51
C GLY A 221 9.66 14.55 18.93
N LEU A 222 9.21 14.35 17.67
CA LEU A 222 9.23 13.02 17.02
C LEU A 222 10.53 12.82 16.24
N PRO A 223 11.00 11.57 16.03
CA PRO A 223 12.20 11.29 15.22
C PRO A 223 12.01 11.79 13.77
N ILE A 224 12.99 12.53 13.31
CA ILE A 224 12.99 13.07 11.94
C ILE A 224 13.64 12.14 10.95
N UNK A 225 14.34 11.46 11.30
CA UNK A 225 15.00 10.65 10.42
C UNK A 225 14.96 9.36 10.95
N UNK A 226 14.79 8.93 10.15
CA UNK A 226 14.90 7.81 10.46
C UNK A 226 16.05 7.72 11.00
N UNK A 227 15.96 7.92 11.67
CA UNK A 227 16.76 7.91 12.27
C UNK A 227 17.99 7.69 12.02
N UNK A 228 18.31 8.26 11.64
CA UNK A 228 19.23 8.09 11.71
C UNK A 228 19.56 7.62 12.80
N ARG A 229 19.22 6.62 13.12
CA ARG A 229 19.92 5.84 14.12
C ARG A 229 21.38 5.84 13.70
N ARG A 230 22.18 6.46 14.50
CA ARG A 230 23.61 6.49 14.25
C ARG A 230 24.02 5.10 13.80
N ALA A 231 24.45 4.99 12.56
CA ALA A 231 24.98 3.73 12.06
C ALA A 231 26.09 3.33 13.04
N SER A 232 25.77 2.39 13.90
CA SER A 232 26.84 1.67 14.58
C SER A 232 27.67 1.10 13.45
N ALA A 233 28.92 1.53 13.36
CA ALA A 233 29.79 1.12 12.27
C ALA A 233 29.76 -0.40 12.17
N ILE A 234 29.15 -0.87 11.07
CA ILE A 234 29.23 -2.29 10.77
C ILE A 234 30.68 -2.52 10.33
N ARG A 235 31.44 -3.14 11.16
CA ARG A 235 32.75 -3.66 10.75
C ARG A 235 32.45 -4.97 10.02
N LEU A 236 32.64 -4.97 8.72
CA LEU A 236 32.65 -6.18 7.92
C LEU A 236 33.93 -6.95 8.17
#